data_78396595c2970c96659937553772e86d
#
_entry.id   78396595c2970c96659937553772e86d
#
_cell.length_a   1.000
_cell.length_b   1.000
_cell.length_c   1.000
_cell.angle_alpha   90.00
_cell.angle_beta   90.00
_cell.angle_gamma   90.00
#
_symmetry.space_group_name_H-M   'P 1'
#
loop_
_entity.id
_entity.type
_entity.pdbx_description
1 polymer ?
#
loop_
_entity_poly.entity_id
_entity_poly.type
_entity_poly.pdbx_seq_one_letter_code
_entity_poly.pdbx_strand_id
1 'polypeptide(L)'
;MSNVPAITHAELGEMLARLHVGVGASDLHGSLTGYICGGGSAGARGWLAALELQTDPEGDLALPAFARLYEDCAAWFGDPELRFEPLLPETESTLDARADALVEWCRGFLGGLGLAGVSKRQDLSADAQEILHDLGTIAGSRFEYDDAEEDECALTEVIEFIRVGVLLLHAELATAGRSGRTVH
;
A
#
# COMPACT_ATOMS: atom_id res chain seq x y z
N MET A 1 2.93 20.69 16.27
CA MET A 1 2.55 19.62 15.34
C MET A 1 1.71 18.64 16.14
N SER A 2 0.42 18.52 15.82
CA SER A 2 -0.49 17.63 16.57
C SER A 2 -0.10 16.19 16.26
N ASN A 3 0.44 15.51 17.26
CA ASN A 3 0.73 14.08 17.20
C ASN A 3 -0.60 13.32 17.37
N VAL A 4 -1.46 13.36 16.36
CA VAL A 4 -2.60 12.46 16.30
C VAL A 4 -2.03 11.11 15.79
N PRO A 5 -2.25 10.01 16.51
CA PRO A 5 -1.72 8.71 16.06
C PRO A 5 -2.23 8.37 14.65
N ALA A 6 -1.41 7.65 13.89
CA ALA A 6 -1.82 7.10 12.61
C ALA A 6 -3.01 6.16 12.83
N ILE A 7 -3.90 6.07 11.81
CA ILE A 7 -5.05 5.16 11.88
C ILE A 7 -4.56 3.71 11.96
N THR A 8 -5.12 2.93 12.88
CA THR A 8 -4.79 1.50 12.99
C THR A 8 -5.53 0.67 11.94
N HIS A 9 -5.06 -0.55 11.72
CA HIS A 9 -5.71 -1.50 10.81
C HIS A 9 -7.18 -1.76 11.22
N ALA A 10 -7.43 -1.95 12.50
CA ALA A 10 -8.78 -2.19 13.03
C ALA A 10 -9.70 -0.98 12.84
N GLU A 11 -9.23 0.23 13.17
CA GLU A 11 -10.01 1.46 13.00
C GLU A 11 -10.36 1.73 11.53
N LEU A 12 -9.40 1.52 10.62
CA LEU A 12 -9.66 1.64 9.19
C LEU A 12 -10.66 0.60 8.72
N GLY A 13 -10.51 -0.66 9.15
CA GLY A 13 -11.43 -1.74 8.80
C GLY A 13 -12.88 -1.46 9.26
N GLU A 14 -13.07 -0.99 10.48
CA GLU A 14 -14.40 -0.59 10.99
C GLU A 14 -14.99 0.57 10.21
N MET A 15 -14.18 1.55 9.84
CA MET A 15 -14.61 2.68 9.03
C MET A 15 -15.06 2.23 7.65
N LEU A 16 -14.29 1.39 6.97
CA LEU A 16 -14.61 0.87 5.63
C LEU A 16 -15.89 0.01 5.66
N ALA A 17 -16.08 -0.81 6.68
CA ALA A 17 -17.28 -1.61 6.85
C ALA A 17 -18.53 -0.73 7.01
N ARG A 18 -18.45 0.33 7.81
CA ARG A 18 -19.57 1.28 7.99
C ARG A 18 -19.93 2.02 6.72
N LEU A 19 -18.95 2.32 5.88
CA LEU A 19 -19.11 3.06 4.62
C LEU A 19 -19.40 2.14 3.42
N HIS A 20 -19.51 0.84 3.64
CA HIS A 20 -19.74 -0.17 2.60
C HIS A 20 -18.75 -0.08 1.42
N VAL A 21 -17.49 0.25 1.71
CA VAL A 21 -16.42 0.42 0.69
C VAL A 21 -15.95 -0.93 0.24
N GLY A 22 -16.40 -1.99 0.25
CA GLY A 22 -16.13 -3.29 -0.37
C GLY A 22 -14.68 -3.78 -0.41
N VAL A 23 -13.73 -3.11 0.28
CA VAL A 23 -12.31 -3.50 0.38
C VAL A 23 -11.86 -3.53 1.84
N GLY A 24 -10.86 -4.35 2.14
CA GLY A 24 -10.25 -4.44 3.46
C GLY A 24 -9.24 -3.32 3.75
N ALA A 25 -8.86 -3.16 5.03
CA ALA A 25 -7.93 -2.10 5.46
C ALA A 25 -6.56 -2.25 4.80
N SER A 26 -6.00 -3.46 4.75
CA SER A 26 -4.71 -3.73 4.13
C SER A 26 -4.76 -3.54 2.62
N ASP A 27 -5.83 -3.97 1.96
CA ASP A 27 -6.04 -3.77 0.51
C ASP A 27 -6.10 -2.27 0.18
N LEU A 28 -6.93 -1.49 0.89
CA LEU A 28 -7.03 -0.05 0.67
C LEU A 28 -5.69 0.66 0.86
N HIS A 29 -5.01 0.35 1.97
CA HIS A 29 -3.71 0.95 2.26
C HIS A 29 -2.66 0.57 1.21
N GLY A 30 -2.63 -0.69 0.77
CA GLY A 30 -1.79 -1.16 -0.33
C GLY A 30 -2.10 -0.40 -1.62
N SER A 31 -3.38 -0.31 -2.00
CA SER A 31 -3.85 0.39 -3.21
C SER A 31 -3.43 1.86 -3.20
N LEU A 32 -3.62 2.55 -2.09
CA LEU A 32 -3.19 3.95 -1.94
C LEU A 32 -1.67 4.09 -2.04
N THR A 33 -0.93 3.23 -1.34
CA THR A 33 0.54 3.23 -1.35
C THR A 33 1.07 2.98 -2.76
N GLY A 34 0.52 1.98 -3.47
CA GLY A 34 0.88 1.68 -4.85
C GLY A 34 0.58 2.83 -5.80
N TYR A 35 -0.58 3.46 -5.65
CA TYR A 35 -0.96 4.61 -6.45
C TYR A 35 0.00 5.80 -6.27
N ILE A 36 0.36 6.13 -5.03
CA ILE A 36 1.32 7.20 -4.72
C ILE A 36 2.71 6.81 -5.24
N CYS A 37 3.17 5.59 -4.99
CA CYS A 37 4.45 5.05 -5.46
C CYS A 37 4.59 5.16 -6.98
N GLY A 38 3.53 4.86 -7.71
CA GLY A 38 3.46 4.96 -9.17
C GLY A 38 3.40 6.39 -9.73
N GLY A 39 3.31 7.40 -8.86
CA GLY A 39 3.20 8.81 -9.25
C GLY A 39 1.78 9.24 -9.61
N GLY A 40 0.77 8.61 -9.02
CA GLY A 40 -0.63 9.00 -9.17
C GLY A 40 -0.85 10.48 -8.84
N SER A 41 -1.61 11.17 -9.66
CA SER A 41 -1.76 12.63 -9.61
C SER A 41 -2.94 13.13 -8.78
N ALA A 42 -3.84 12.24 -8.35
CA ALA A 42 -4.94 12.61 -7.47
C ALA A 42 -4.39 12.87 -6.05
N GLY A 43 -4.69 14.05 -5.51
CA GLY A 43 -4.29 14.42 -4.15
C GLY A 43 -5.26 13.86 -3.09
N ALA A 44 -5.09 14.33 -1.86
CA ALA A 44 -5.81 13.86 -0.66
C ALA A 44 -7.36 13.86 -0.76
N ARG A 45 -7.94 14.58 -1.69
CA ARG A 45 -9.40 14.65 -1.90
C ARG A 45 -9.91 13.79 -3.06
N GLY A 46 -9.03 13.33 -3.95
CA GLY A 46 -9.43 12.68 -5.21
C GLY A 46 -8.98 11.23 -5.34
N TRP A 47 -8.16 10.73 -4.44
CA TRP A 47 -7.53 9.41 -4.57
C TRP A 47 -8.53 8.25 -4.50
N LEU A 48 -9.59 8.35 -3.69
CA LEU A 48 -10.63 7.31 -3.65
C LEU A 48 -11.28 7.11 -5.03
N ALA A 49 -11.64 8.21 -5.68
CA ALA A 49 -12.20 8.16 -7.03
C ALA A 49 -11.17 7.64 -8.06
N ALA A 50 -9.88 8.00 -7.89
CA ALA A 50 -8.80 7.51 -8.74
C ALA A 50 -8.55 6.00 -8.57
N LEU A 51 -8.86 5.45 -7.40
CA LEU A 51 -8.87 4.00 -7.13
C LEU A 51 -10.20 3.32 -7.48
N GLU A 52 -11.11 4.05 -8.14
CA GLU A 52 -12.44 3.56 -8.52
C GLU A 52 -13.31 3.11 -7.33
N LEU A 53 -13.01 3.62 -6.13
CA LEU A 53 -13.74 3.31 -4.91
C LEU A 53 -14.87 4.30 -4.71
N GLN A 54 -16.04 3.76 -4.36
CA GLN A 54 -17.23 4.55 -4.04
C GLN A 54 -17.53 4.42 -2.54
N THR A 55 -17.94 5.52 -1.94
CA THR A 55 -18.46 5.56 -0.58
C THR A 55 -19.94 5.91 -0.61
N ASP A 56 -20.70 5.45 0.39
CA ASP A 56 -22.06 5.90 0.61
C ASP A 56 -22.10 7.42 0.84
N PRO A 57 -23.27 8.07 0.72
CA PRO A 57 -23.41 9.52 0.98
C PRO A 57 -22.92 9.97 2.38
N GLU A 58 -22.89 9.06 3.35
CA GLU A 58 -22.29 9.31 4.67
C GLU A 58 -20.76 9.37 4.62
N GLY A 59 -20.14 8.98 3.51
CA GLY A 59 -18.70 9.03 3.31
C GLY A 59 -18.09 10.43 3.44
N ASP A 60 -18.89 11.47 3.26
CA ASP A 60 -18.43 12.85 3.47
C ASP A 60 -17.91 13.09 4.90
N LEU A 61 -18.44 12.40 5.90
CA LEU A 61 -17.96 12.48 7.29
C LEU A 61 -16.58 11.83 7.50
N ALA A 62 -16.23 10.89 6.64
CA ALA A 62 -14.95 10.19 6.71
C ALA A 62 -13.85 10.85 5.83
N LEU A 63 -14.19 11.83 4.99
CA LEU A 63 -13.23 12.52 4.12
C LEU A 63 -12.00 13.05 4.86
N PRO A 64 -12.08 13.63 6.07
CA PRO A 64 -10.90 14.06 6.81
C PRO A 64 -9.96 12.90 7.18
N ALA A 65 -10.51 11.73 7.55
CA ALA A 65 -9.71 10.54 7.87
C ALA A 65 -9.02 9.98 6.62
N PHE A 66 -9.72 9.92 5.50
CA PHE A 66 -9.14 9.51 4.22
C PHE A 66 -8.09 10.49 3.69
N ALA A 67 -8.32 11.81 3.84
CA ALA A 67 -7.32 12.80 3.48
C ALA A 67 -6.06 12.65 4.30
N ARG A 68 -6.20 12.39 5.60
CA ARG A 68 -5.09 12.14 6.49
C ARG A 68 -4.34 10.86 6.13
N LEU A 69 -5.05 9.77 5.86
CA LEU A 69 -4.42 8.51 5.42
C LEU A 69 -3.54 8.74 4.19
N TYR A 70 -4.04 9.54 3.23
CA TYR A 70 -3.25 9.93 2.06
C TYR A 70 -1.98 10.72 2.44
N GLU A 71 -2.12 11.72 3.32
CA GLU A 71 -1.00 12.55 3.75
C GLU A 71 0.06 11.74 4.50
N ASP A 72 -0.35 10.83 5.37
CA ASP A 72 0.54 9.93 6.10
C ASP A 72 1.28 9.00 5.13
N CYS A 73 0.59 8.35 4.17
CA CYS A 73 1.21 7.50 3.15
C CYS A 73 2.19 8.28 2.26
N ALA A 74 1.81 9.49 1.85
CA ALA A 74 2.68 10.33 1.02
C ALA A 74 3.94 10.79 1.78
N ALA A 75 3.82 11.05 3.09
CA ALA A 75 4.93 11.48 3.91
C ALA A 75 6.01 10.40 4.05
N TRP A 76 5.66 9.12 4.06
CA TRP A 76 6.64 8.02 4.19
C TRP A 76 7.65 7.98 3.04
N PHE A 77 7.24 8.30 1.82
CA PHE A 77 8.14 8.33 0.67
C PHE A 77 9.14 9.49 0.71
N GLY A 78 8.89 10.51 1.54
CA GLY A 78 9.81 11.60 1.81
C GLY A 78 10.59 11.47 3.11
N ASP A 79 10.36 10.40 3.88
CA ASP A 79 10.97 10.19 5.18
C ASP A 79 12.44 9.73 5.03
N PRO A 80 13.43 10.52 5.52
CA PRO A 80 14.83 10.13 5.45
C PRO A 80 15.17 8.91 6.31
N GLU A 81 14.33 8.57 7.29
CA GLU A 81 14.50 7.39 8.15
C GLU A 81 13.86 6.12 7.56
N LEU A 82 13.22 6.24 6.40
CA LEU A 82 12.62 5.12 5.66
C LEU A 82 11.67 4.26 6.53
N ARG A 83 10.85 4.91 7.35
CA ARG A 83 9.93 4.27 8.32
C ARG A 83 8.63 3.77 7.71
N PHE A 84 8.59 3.62 6.40
CA PHE A 84 7.43 3.03 5.73
C PHE A 84 7.15 1.62 6.27
N GLU A 85 5.89 1.35 6.58
CA GLU A 85 5.40 0.02 6.97
C GLU A 85 4.04 -0.26 6.30
N PRO A 86 3.79 -1.48 5.79
CA PRO A 86 2.47 -1.88 5.35
C PRO A 86 1.50 -1.91 6.54
N LEU A 87 0.27 -1.44 6.34
CA LEU A 87 -0.76 -1.47 7.38
C LEU A 87 -1.34 -2.88 7.49
N LEU A 88 -1.00 -3.56 8.56
CA LEU A 88 -1.39 -4.94 8.86
C LEU A 88 -2.11 -5.00 10.22
N PRO A 89 -2.83 -6.09 10.52
CA PRO A 89 -3.34 -6.34 11.86
C PRO A 89 -2.23 -6.31 12.91
N GLU A 90 -2.59 -5.94 14.14
CA GLU A 90 -1.66 -5.87 15.27
C GLU A 90 -0.99 -7.23 15.53
N THR A 91 0.19 -7.20 16.18
CA THR A 91 1.00 -8.40 16.45
C THR A 91 0.31 -9.45 17.31
N GLU A 92 -0.69 -9.05 18.08
CA GLU A 92 -1.54 -9.93 18.88
C GLU A 92 -2.57 -10.72 18.05
N SER A 93 -2.76 -10.35 16.80
CA SER A 93 -3.61 -11.09 15.86
C SER A 93 -2.96 -12.40 15.46
N THR A 94 -3.76 -13.37 15.02
CA THR A 94 -3.23 -14.66 14.57
C THR A 94 -2.28 -14.48 13.38
N LEU A 95 -1.34 -15.40 13.25
CA LEU A 95 -0.39 -15.43 12.13
C LEU A 95 -1.11 -15.45 10.79
N ASP A 96 -2.15 -16.32 10.67
CA ASP A 96 -3.00 -16.43 9.47
C ASP A 96 -3.61 -15.09 9.08
N ALA A 97 -4.21 -14.38 10.04
CA ALA A 97 -4.84 -13.08 9.78
C ALA A 97 -3.84 -12.03 9.31
N ARG A 98 -2.62 -12.04 9.85
CA ARG A 98 -1.56 -11.11 9.47
C ARG A 98 -0.98 -11.44 8.09
N ALA A 99 -0.83 -12.71 7.79
CA ALA A 99 -0.33 -13.16 6.48
C ALA A 99 -1.37 -12.96 5.37
N ASP A 100 -2.64 -13.26 5.62
CA ASP A 100 -3.73 -12.98 4.68
C ASP A 100 -3.83 -11.48 4.39
N ALA A 101 -3.72 -10.64 5.43
CA ALA A 101 -3.70 -9.20 5.29
C ALA A 101 -2.50 -8.70 4.48
N LEU A 102 -1.34 -9.35 4.59
CA LEU A 102 -0.15 -9.06 3.78
C LEU A 102 -0.37 -9.38 2.30
N VAL A 103 -1.00 -10.50 2.00
CA VAL A 103 -1.41 -10.88 0.63
C VAL A 103 -2.38 -9.85 0.05
N GLU A 104 -3.39 -9.45 0.82
CA GLU A 104 -4.33 -8.41 0.42
C GLU A 104 -3.62 -7.07 0.18
N TRP A 105 -2.69 -6.71 1.04
CA TRP A 105 -1.89 -5.51 0.91
C TRP A 105 -1.08 -5.51 -0.41
N CYS A 106 -0.39 -6.61 -0.72
CA CYS A 106 0.38 -6.75 -1.97
C CYS A 106 -0.53 -6.66 -3.20
N ARG A 107 -1.70 -7.27 -3.13
CA ARG A 107 -2.71 -7.25 -4.19
C ARG A 107 -3.18 -5.82 -4.45
N GLY A 108 -3.54 -5.11 -3.40
CA GLY A 108 -3.89 -3.69 -3.46
C GLY A 108 -2.76 -2.84 -4.03
N PHE A 109 -1.53 -3.01 -3.54
CA PHE A 109 -0.35 -2.26 -4.00
C PHE A 109 -0.13 -2.39 -5.50
N LEU A 110 -0.16 -3.60 -6.03
CA LEU A 110 -0.02 -3.84 -7.47
C LEU A 110 -1.19 -3.23 -8.27
N GLY A 111 -2.40 -3.30 -7.75
CA GLY A 111 -3.58 -2.64 -8.32
C GLY A 111 -3.41 -1.12 -8.40
N GLY A 112 -2.99 -0.51 -7.30
CA GLY A 112 -2.71 0.93 -7.22
C GLY A 112 -1.61 1.39 -8.18
N LEU A 113 -0.52 0.62 -8.30
CA LEU A 113 0.52 0.86 -9.31
C LEU A 113 -0.05 0.82 -10.73
N GLY A 114 -0.92 -0.15 -11.01
CA GLY A 114 -1.60 -0.27 -12.31
C GLY A 114 -2.45 0.95 -12.64
N LEU A 115 -3.24 1.43 -11.67
CA LEU A 115 -4.09 2.62 -11.81
C LEU A 115 -3.27 3.91 -11.96
N ALA A 116 -2.09 3.98 -11.36
CA ALA A 116 -1.13 5.07 -11.59
C ALA A 116 -0.46 5.00 -12.98
N GLY A 117 -0.69 3.93 -13.75
CA GLY A 117 -0.18 3.78 -15.11
C GLY A 117 1.23 3.19 -15.22
N VAL A 118 1.76 2.60 -14.16
CA VAL A 118 3.10 1.98 -14.18
C VAL A 118 3.20 0.82 -15.16
N SER A 119 2.14 0.05 -15.36
CA SER A 119 2.06 -1.05 -16.33
C SER A 119 2.34 -0.63 -17.78
N LYS A 120 2.25 0.66 -18.10
CA LYS A 120 2.55 1.22 -19.42
C LYS A 120 4.01 1.67 -19.57
N ARG A 121 4.81 1.64 -18.50
CA ARG A 121 6.23 2.01 -18.54
C ARG A 121 7.05 0.81 -18.99
N GLN A 122 7.89 1.00 -20.01
CA GLN A 122 8.74 -0.06 -20.58
C GLN A 122 10.18 -0.01 -20.08
N ASP A 123 10.51 0.93 -19.20
CA ASP A 123 11.89 1.31 -18.86
C ASP A 123 12.24 0.98 -17.39
N LEU A 124 11.56 -0.01 -16.80
CA LEU A 124 11.89 -0.47 -15.46
C LEU A 124 13.19 -1.28 -15.47
N SER A 125 14.07 -1.05 -14.49
CA SER A 125 15.27 -1.86 -14.28
C SER A 125 14.93 -3.34 -14.06
N ALA A 126 15.91 -4.21 -14.20
CA ALA A 126 15.75 -5.63 -13.92
C ALA A 126 15.35 -5.85 -12.44
N ASP A 127 15.94 -5.09 -11.52
CA ASP A 127 15.65 -5.17 -10.08
C ASP A 127 14.20 -4.78 -9.79
N ALA A 128 13.70 -3.69 -10.40
CA ALA A 128 12.30 -3.29 -10.23
C ALA A 128 11.32 -4.32 -10.82
N GLN A 129 11.67 -4.94 -11.94
CA GLN A 129 10.86 -6.02 -12.53
C GLN A 129 10.83 -7.26 -11.62
N GLU A 130 11.96 -7.62 -11.01
CA GLU A 130 12.05 -8.73 -10.06
C GLU A 130 11.20 -8.45 -8.82
N ILE A 131 11.32 -7.27 -8.21
CA ILE A 131 10.49 -6.87 -7.07
C ILE A 131 8.99 -6.96 -7.43
N LEU A 132 8.58 -6.46 -8.59
CA LEU A 132 7.18 -6.54 -9.01
C LEU A 132 6.71 -7.99 -9.24
N HIS A 133 7.58 -8.84 -9.78
CA HIS A 133 7.30 -10.27 -9.93
C HIS A 133 7.10 -10.96 -8.58
N ASP A 134 7.98 -10.70 -7.62
CA ASP A 134 7.93 -11.29 -6.29
C ASP A 134 6.70 -10.80 -5.50
N LEU A 135 6.38 -9.50 -5.58
CA LEU A 135 5.13 -8.98 -5.03
C LEU A 135 3.90 -9.66 -5.66
N GLY A 136 3.94 -9.93 -6.96
CA GLY A 136 2.90 -10.69 -7.68
C GLY A 136 2.77 -12.12 -7.18
N THR A 137 3.89 -12.77 -6.90
CA THR A 137 3.94 -14.11 -6.32
C THR A 137 3.32 -14.13 -4.92
N ILE A 138 3.69 -13.18 -4.06
CA ILE A 138 3.10 -13.03 -2.71
C ILE A 138 1.59 -12.77 -2.82
N ALA A 139 1.16 -11.86 -3.69
CA ALA A 139 -0.25 -11.53 -3.90
C ALA A 139 -1.11 -12.71 -4.38
N GLY A 140 -0.50 -13.68 -5.06
CA GLY A 140 -1.14 -14.92 -5.50
C GLY A 140 -1.03 -16.09 -4.53
N SER A 141 -0.25 -15.95 -3.46
CA SER A 141 0.04 -17.04 -2.52
C SER A 141 -1.14 -17.34 -1.59
N ARG A 142 -1.14 -18.58 -1.11
CA ARG A 142 -1.87 -19.02 0.08
C ARG A 142 -0.83 -19.63 1.00
N PHE A 143 -0.77 -19.13 2.20
CA PHE A 143 0.20 -19.64 3.18
C PHE A 143 -0.39 -20.83 3.91
N GLU A 144 0.44 -21.86 4.12
CA GLU A 144 0.15 -22.99 4.99
C GLU A 144 1.11 -22.87 6.18
N TYR A 145 0.62 -23.12 7.38
CA TYR A 145 1.36 -22.87 8.63
C TYR A 145 1.51 -24.19 9.36
N ASP A 146 2.77 -24.63 9.54
CA ASP A 146 3.09 -25.89 10.20
C ASP A 146 3.87 -25.69 11.52
N ASP A 147 4.71 -24.65 11.59
CA ASP A 147 5.54 -24.32 12.75
C ASP A 147 5.43 -22.83 13.08
N ALA A 148 4.77 -22.50 14.19
CA ALA A 148 4.45 -21.14 14.55
C ALA A 148 5.70 -20.22 14.73
N GLU A 149 6.84 -20.74 15.16
CA GLU A 149 8.06 -19.94 15.39
C GLU A 149 8.80 -19.68 14.07
N GLU A 150 8.94 -20.70 13.22
CA GLU A 150 9.54 -20.54 11.89
C GLU A 150 8.67 -19.65 11.00
N ASP A 151 7.37 -19.82 11.04
CA ASP A 151 6.40 -19.07 10.24
C ASP A 151 6.32 -17.59 10.66
N GLU A 152 6.44 -17.26 11.95
CA GLU A 152 6.55 -15.87 12.42
C GLU A 152 7.83 -15.20 11.91
N CYS A 153 8.96 -15.91 11.93
CA CYS A 153 10.20 -15.40 11.36
C CYS A 153 10.06 -15.16 9.86
N ALA A 154 9.51 -16.13 9.13
CA ALA A 154 9.28 -16.03 7.70
C ALA A 154 8.36 -14.85 7.34
N LEU A 155 7.27 -14.66 8.07
CA LEU A 155 6.37 -13.51 7.87
C LEU A 155 7.10 -12.18 8.07
N THR A 156 7.94 -12.09 9.10
CA THR A 156 8.74 -10.90 9.38
C THR A 156 9.72 -10.59 8.25
N GLU A 157 10.38 -11.61 7.70
CA GLU A 157 11.28 -11.45 6.55
C GLU A 157 10.54 -10.98 5.29
N VAL A 158 9.35 -11.53 5.03
CA VAL A 158 8.53 -11.12 3.89
C VAL A 158 8.05 -9.67 4.05
N ILE A 159 7.63 -9.26 5.24
CA ILE A 159 7.25 -7.86 5.53
C ILE A 159 8.42 -6.92 5.25
N GLU A 160 9.63 -7.26 5.71
CA GLU A 160 10.82 -6.45 5.49
C GLU A 160 11.21 -6.40 4.00
N PHE A 161 11.11 -7.52 3.28
CA PHE A 161 11.30 -7.56 1.83
C PHE A 161 10.34 -6.59 1.12
N ILE A 162 9.04 -6.62 1.45
CA ILE A 162 8.03 -5.73 0.87
C ILE A 162 8.38 -4.27 1.18
N ARG A 163 8.74 -3.98 2.43
CA ARG A 163 9.10 -2.63 2.88
C ARG A 163 10.23 -2.04 2.04
N VAL A 164 11.32 -2.78 1.90
CA VAL A 164 12.49 -2.37 1.14
C VAL A 164 12.17 -2.28 -0.36
N GLY A 165 11.47 -3.28 -0.90
CA GLY A 165 11.07 -3.33 -2.31
C GLY A 165 10.22 -2.14 -2.73
N VAL A 166 9.24 -1.74 -1.92
CA VAL A 166 8.38 -0.58 -2.17
C VAL A 166 9.18 0.72 -2.20
N LEU A 167 10.14 0.90 -1.28
CA LEU A 167 11.01 2.08 -1.26
C LEU A 167 11.92 2.15 -2.49
N LEU A 168 12.48 1.01 -2.93
CA LEU A 168 13.28 0.93 -4.15
C LEU A 168 12.45 1.24 -5.40
N LEU A 169 11.25 0.67 -5.52
CA LEU A 169 10.32 0.96 -6.61
C LEU A 169 9.98 2.45 -6.66
N HIS A 170 9.66 3.07 -5.52
CA HIS A 170 9.36 4.49 -5.48
C HIS A 170 10.54 5.34 -5.94
N ALA A 171 11.75 5.06 -5.48
CA ALA A 171 12.96 5.79 -5.88
C ALA A 171 13.18 5.74 -7.40
N GLU A 172 13.00 4.58 -8.02
CA GLU A 172 13.13 4.40 -9.46
C GLU A 172 12.03 5.12 -10.24
N LEU A 173 10.77 4.91 -9.86
CA LEU A 173 9.61 5.49 -10.53
C LEU A 173 9.60 7.02 -10.43
N ALA A 174 10.01 7.59 -9.29
CA ALA A 174 10.16 9.03 -9.09
C ALA A 174 11.27 9.63 -9.99
N THR A 175 12.33 8.88 -10.26
CA THR A 175 13.43 9.31 -11.14
C THR A 175 13.01 9.28 -12.61
N ALA A 176 12.35 8.22 -13.05
CA ALA A 176 11.83 8.09 -14.41
C ALA A 176 10.80 9.19 -14.73
N GLY A 177 9.93 9.55 -13.77
CA GLY A 177 8.94 10.62 -13.93
C GLY A 177 9.56 12.02 -14.11
N ARG A 178 10.76 12.27 -13.57
CA ARG A 178 11.51 13.52 -13.75
C ARG A 178 12.17 13.62 -15.12
N SER A 179 12.72 12.51 -15.60
CA SER A 179 13.39 12.45 -16.90
C SER A 179 12.41 12.67 -18.07
N GLY A 180 11.18 12.17 -17.96
CA GLY A 180 10.14 12.34 -18.99
C GLY A 180 9.58 13.76 -19.12
N ARG A 181 9.77 14.64 -18.11
CA ARG A 181 9.29 16.05 -18.13
C ARG A 181 10.30 17.04 -18.70
N THR A 182 11.51 16.62 -18.99
CA THR A 182 12.60 17.53 -19.46
C THR A 182 12.71 17.56 -20.99
N VAL A 183 11.83 16.85 -21.71
CA VAL A 183 11.86 16.78 -23.20
C VAL A 183 10.58 17.43 -23.74
N HIS A 184 10.49 18.76 -23.61
CA HIS A 184 9.63 19.62 -24.45
C HIS A 184 10.21 21.03 -24.54
#